data_c4af0f99d0c7a8f2dae8eeeba52dbf52
#
_entry.id   c4af0f99d0c7a8f2dae8eeeba52dbf52
#
_cell.length_a   1.000
_cell.length_b   1.000
_cell.length_c   1.000
_cell.angle_alpha   90.00
_cell.angle_beta   90.00
_cell.angle_gamma   90.00
#
_symmetry.space_group_name_H-M   'P 1'
#
loop_
_entity.id
_entity.type
_entity.pdbx_description
1 polymer ?
#
loop_
_entity_poly.entity_id
_entity_poly.type
_entity_poly.pdbx_seq_one_letter_code
_entity_poly.pdbx_strand_id
1 'polypeptide(L)'
;MKLFRQVAILGTGLVGGSIGLALRKKKVLRIGFDRPEVLRKALKKKAIDRGAKSLQEAVKETDLVVLAMPVGEILGLLPKLVPLIPAETLITDTGSTKAEICNLALKGLRNFIGGHPLAGKADGGIENAEAELFTGKNWFLCPNGNSVALTRLKSFVRLLGARSVIVEPEKHDRLLAATSHLPQLISTLLAATVADLLGGETKKLPVFAGAGLRDTTRLARSPFSVWGDVFSSNRGELGRALEVFAQRMAELSDNFLNLDGIKRQFEIANQIGRMLK
;
A
#
# COMPACT_ATOMS: atom_id res chain seq x y z
N MET A 1 -1.53 -24.13 -20.24
CA MET A 1 -0.24 -23.97 -19.54
C MET A 1 -0.46 -23.27 -18.20
N LYS A 2 0.03 -23.78 -17.06
CA LYS A 2 -0.10 -23.07 -15.77
C LYS A 2 0.76 -21.82 -15.80
N LEU A 3 0.20 -20.67 -15.50
CA LEU A 3 0.91 -19.38 -15.50
C LEU A 3 2.01 -19.35 -14.44
N PHE A 4 1.76 -19.91 -13.26
CA PHE A 4 2.70 -20.06 -12.16
C PHE A 4 2.50 -21.43 -11.50
N ARG A 5 3.60 -22.11 -11.20
CA ARG A 5 3.62 -23.40 -10.48
C ARG A 5 3.89 -23.17 -9.00
N GLN A 6 4.85 -22.27 -8.70
CA GLN A 6 5.27 -21.94 -7.35
C GLN A 6 5.41 -20.43 -7.18
N VAL A 7 4.83 -19.92 -6.09
CA VAL A 7 4.87 -18.50 -5.70
C VAL A 7 5.44 -18.40 -4.30
N ALA A 8 6.50 -17.62 -4.13
CA ALA A 8 7.02 -17.22 -2.83
C ALA A 8 6.34 -15.92 -2.36
N ILE A 9 5.84 -15.92 -1.13
CA ILE A 9 5.20 -14.78 -0.49
C ILE A 9 6.06 -14.39 0.71
N LEU A 10 6.83 -13.32 0.54
CA LEU A 10 7.69 -12.79 1.59
C LEU A 10 6.90 -11.71 2.35
N GLY A 11 6.57 -11.99 3.61
CA GLY A 11 5.54 -11.30 4.39
C GLY A 11 4.17 -11.95 4.21
N THR A 12 3.71 -12.70 5.21
CA THR A 12 2.44 -13.44 5.18
C THR A 12 1.38 -12.82 6.08
N GLY A 13 1.44 -11.49 6.24
CA GLY A 13 0.44 -10.70 6.96
C GLY A 13 -0.89 -10.56 6.21
N LEU A 14 -1.56 -9.41 6.34
CA LEU A 14 -2.84 -9.14 5.68
C LEU A 14 -2.75 -9.33 4.16
N VAL A 15 -1.86 -8.59 3.50
CA VAL A 15 -1.77 -8.54 2.03
C VAL A 15 -1.21 -9.86 1.49
N GLY A 16 -0.06 -10.33 1.99
CA GLY A 16 0.54 -11.58 1.53
C GLY A 16 -0.31 -12.81 1.84
N GLY A 17 -0.93 -12.85 3.01
CA GLY A 17 -1.90 -13.89 3.37
C GLY A 17 -3.12 -13.90 2.45
N SER A 18 -3.65 -12.74 2.08
CA SER A 18 -4.76 -12.61 1.15
C SER A 18 -4.40 -13.07 -0.26
N ILE A 19 -3.19 -12.75 -0.74
CA ILE A 19 -2.65 -13.30 -1.99
C ILE A 19 -2.62 -14.83 -1.93
N GLY A 20 -2.08 -15.38 -0.84
CA GLY A 20 -2.03 -16.82 -0.65
C GLY A 20 -3.41 -17.47 -0.65
N LEU A 21 -4.39 -16.88 0.04
CA LEU A 21 -5.77 -17.38 0.08
C LEU A 21 -6.44 -17.33 -1.31
N ALA A 22 -6.26 -16.24 -2.06
CA ALA A 22 -6.79 -16.10 -3.43
C ALA A 22 -6.22 -17.17 -4.38
N LEU A 23 -4.96 -17.55 -4.19
CA LEU A 23 -4.29 -18.59 -4.98
C LEU A 23 -4.68 -20.03 -4.57
N ARG A 24 -5.31 -20.23 -3.42
CA ARG A 24 -5.57 -21.57 -2.86
C ARG A 24 -6.26 -22.53 -3.81
N LYS A 25 -7.23 -22.06 -4.58
CA LYS A 25 -8.00 -22.89 -5.55
C LYS A 25 -7.35 -22.95 -6.94
N LYS A 26 -6.17 -22.37 -7.13
CA LYS A 26 -5.54 -22.22 -8.46
C LYS A 26 -4.45 -23.25 -8.75
N LYS A 27 -4.27 -24.27 -7.89
CA LYS A 27 -3.22 -25.31 -8.03
C LYS A 27 -1.79 -24.72 -8.12
N VAL A 28 -1.53 -23.63 -7.39
CA VAL A 28 -0.23 -22.98 -7.25
C VAL A 28 0.35 -23.37 -5.89
N LEU A 29 1.60 -23.81 -5.84
CA LEU A 29 2.32 -24.05 -4.59
C LEU A 29 2.73 -22.68 -3.98
N ARG A 30 2.33 -22.42 -2.74
CA ARG A 30 2.54 -21.16 -2.04
C ARG A 30 3.53 -21.35 -0.91
N ILE A 31 4.72 -20.74 -1.07
CA ILE A 31 5.79 -20.77 -0.08
C ILE A 31 5.75 -19.45 0.69
N GLY A 32 5.60 -19.49 2.00
CA GLY A 32 5.65 -18.31 2.87
C GLY A 32 7.03 -18.13 3.49
N PHE A 33 7.47 -16.89 3.64
CA PHE A 33 8.62 -16.52 4.46
C PHE A 33 8.24 -15.33 5.35
N ASP A 34 8.31 -15.54 6.66
CA ASP A 34 7.94 -14.57 7.70
C ASP A 34 8.48 -15.08 9.05
N ARG A 35 8.21 -14.37 10.12
CA ARG A 35 8.49 -14.82 11.49
C ARG A 35 7.76 -16.13 11.77
N PRO A 36 8.36 -17.04 12.56
CA PRO A 36 7.81 -18.40 12.78
C PRO A 36 6.37 -18.41 13.29
N GLU A 37 5.98 -17.47 14.15
CA GLU A 37 4.62 -17.35 14.69
C GLU A 37 3.61 -16.94 13.61
N VAL A 38 4.00 -16.07 12.67
CA VAL A 38 3.14 -15.66 11.56
C VAL A 38 2.98 -16.80 10.56
N LEU A 39 4.07 -17.52 10.23
CA LEU A 39 4.02 -18.69 9.36
C LEU A 39 3.09 -19.79 9.91
N ARG A 40 3.14 -20.06 11.23
CA ARG A 40 2.23 -21.03 11.87
C ARG A 40 0.75 -20.64 11.66
N LYS A 41 0.43 -19.37 11.85
CA LYS A 41 -0.93 -18.86 11.62
C LYS A 41 -1.34 -18.91 10.13
N ALA A 42 -0.42 -18.56 9.21
CA ALA A 42 -0.64 -18.61 7.77
C ALA A 42 -0.89 -20.05 7.27
N LEU A 43 -0.15 -21.04 7.78
CA LEU A 43 -0.38 -22.46 7.54
C LEU A 43 -1.76 -22.90 8.06
N LYS A 44 -2.10 -22.57 9.31
CA LYS A 44 -3.40 -22.90 9.92
C LYS A 44 -4.56 -22.30 9.12
N LYS A 45 -4.41 -21.07 8.62
CA LYS A 45 -5.39 -20.38 7.78
C LYS A 45 -5.40 -20.88 6.33
N LYS A 46 -4.44 -21.75 5.96
CA LYS A 46 -4.24 -22.29 4.60
C LYS A 46 -3.94 -21.18 3.58
N ALA A 47 -3.31 -20.10 4.00
CA ALA A 47 -2.81 -19.04 3.13
C ALA A 47 -1.52 -19.47 2.40
N ILE A 48 -0.74 -20.35 3.00
CA ILE A 48 0.46 -20.95 2.41
C ILE A 48 0.40 -22.48 2.53
N ASP A 49 1.16 -23.18 1.69
CA ASP A 49 1.30 -24.63 1.72
C ASP A 49 2.53 -25.05 2.52
N ARG A 50 3.57 -24.22 2.55
CA ARG A 50 4.82 -24.45 3.28
C ARG A 50 5.43 -23.14 3.75
N GLY A 51 6.00 -23.13 4.95
CA GLY A 51 6.86 -22.07 5.46
C GLY A 51 8.33 -22.38 5.17
N ALA A 52 9.07 -21.43 4.60
CA ALA A 52 10.51 -21.54 4.39
C ALA A 52 11.29 -21.13 5.65
N LYS A 53 12.42 -21.80 5.93
CA LYS A 53 13.30 -21.53 7.06
C LYS A 53 14.33 -20.44 6.75
N SER A 54 14.61 -20.20 5.48
CA SER A 54 15.54 -19.18 5.02
C SER A 54 15.03 -18.48 3.76
N LEU A 55 15.56 -17.29 3.49
CA LEU A 55 15.25 -16.54 2.26
C LEU A 55 15.61 -17.34 1.01
N GLN A 56 16.78 -17.99 1.01
CA GLN A 56 17.24 -18.84 -0.08
C GLN A 56 16.25 -20.00 -0.34
N GLU A 57 15.78 -20.68 0.71
CA GLU A 57 14.76 -21.73 0.58
C GLU A 57 13.45 -21.19 0.02
N ALA A 58 13.04 -19.99 0.45
CA ALA A 58 11.78 -19.38 0.01
C ALA A 58 11.75 -19.11 -1.49
N VAL A 59 12.87 -18.63 -2.06
CA VAL A 59 12.93 -18.18 -3.46
C VAL A 59 13.41 -19.26 -4.43
N LYS A 60 13.88 -20.39 -3.91
CA LYS A 60 14.36 -21.50 -4.73
C LYS A 60 13.22 -22.06 -5.60
N GLU A 61 13.49 -22.20 -6.91
CA GLU A 61 12.56 -22.80 -7.89
C GLU A 61 11.19 -22.08 -8.00
N THR A 62 11.13 -20.79 -7.63
CA THR A 62 9.89 -20.00 -7.71
C THR A 62 9.72 -19.33 -9.08
N ASP A 63 8.48 -19.34 -9.59
CA ASP A 63 8.13 -18.63 -10.82
C ASP A 63 7.85 -17.14 -10.54
N LEU A 64 7.42 -16.82 -9.29
CA LEU A 64 7.09 -15.47 -8.84
C LEU A 64 7.46 -15.29 -7.36
N VAL A 65 8.12 -14.20 -7.05
CA VAL A 65 8.34 -13.71 -5.67
C VAL A 65 7.51 -12.45 -5.45
N VAL A 66 6.72 -12.43 -4.38
CA VAL A 66 5.91 -11.28 -3.96
C VAL A 66 6.43 -10.77 -2.62
N LEU A 67 6.89 -9.52 -2.58
CA LEU A 67 7.33 -8.83 -1.37
C LEU A 67 6.11 -8.12 -0.74
N ALA A 68 5.53 -8.71 0.29
CA ALA A 68 4.30 -8.24 0.93
C ALA A 68 4.52 -7.82 2.39
N MET A 69 5.45 -6.90 2.58
CA MET A 69 5.89 -6.36 3.87
C MET A 69 5.98 -4.82 3.83
N PRO A 70 6.21 -4.12 4.96
CA PRO A 70 6.42 -2.68 4.99
C PRO A 70 7.50 -2.21 4.03
N VAL A 71 7.39 -0.96 3.55
CA VAL A 71 8.29 -0.39 2.52
C VAL A 71 9.74 -0.45 2.97
N GLY A 72 10.04 -0.09 4.22
CA GLY A 72 11.40 -0.15 4.76
C GLY A 72 11.98 -1.56 4.77
N GLU A 73 11.16 -2.58 5.09
CA GLU A 73 11.59 -3.97 5.03
C GLU A 73 11.85 -4.43 3.59
N ILE A 74 11.02 -4.00 2.62
CA ILE A 74 11.24 -4.28 1.19
C ILE A 74 12.58 -3.71 0.75
N LEU A 75 12.85 -2.44 1.05
CA LEU A 75 14.10 -1.77 0.70
C LEU A 75 15.32 -2.47 1.31
N GLY A 76 15.24 -2.88 2.58
CA GLY A 76 16.31 -3.61 3.25
C GLY A 76 16.51 -5.05 2.74
N LEU A 77 15.48 -5.65 2.12
CA LEU A 77 15.50 -7.02 1.62
C LEU A 77 15.99 -7.10 0.17
N LEU A 78 15.69 -6.14 -0.68
CA LEU A 78 16.01 -6.15 -2.10
C LEU A 78 17.49 -6.47 -2.40
N PRO A 79 18.51 -5.84 -1.75
CA PRO A 79 19.91 -6.17 -1.99
C PRO A 79 20.26 -7.63 -1.64
N LYS A 80 19.61 -8.20 -0.65
CA LYS A 80 19.83 -9.59 -0.21
C LYS A 80 19.20 -10.61 -1.16
N LEU A 81 18.18 -10.19 -1.92
CA LEU A 81 17.53 -11.04 -2.92
C LEU A 81 18.33 -11.17 -4.21
N VAL A 82 19.06 -10.14 -4.62
CA VAL A 82 19.81 -10.11 -5.88
C VAL A 82 20.63 -11.39 -6.11
N PRO A 83 21.50 -11.84 -5.16
CA PRO A 83 22.30 -13.05 -5.37
C PRO A 83 21.52 -14.37 -5.28
N LEU A 84 20.27 -14.35 -4.82
CA LEU A 84 19.47 -15.55 -4.55
C LEU A 84 18.40 -15.82 -5.61
N ILE A 85 18.02 -14.81 -6.38
CA ILE A 85 16.91 -14.90 -7.33
C ILE A 85 17.38 -15.54 -8.66
N PRO A 86 16.75 -16.64 -9.11
CA PRO A 86 16.99 -17.16 -10.45
C PRO A 86 16.61 -16.12 -11.52
N ALA A 87 17.40 -16.08 -12.62
CA ALA A 87 17.26 -15.06 -13.65
C ALA A 87 15.86 -14.96 -14.27
N GLU A 88 15.14 -16.08 -14.35
CA GLU A 88 13.80 -16.16 -14.95
C GLU A 88 12.65 -15.88 -13.97
N THR A 89 12.95 -15.73 -12.69
CA THR A 89 11.93 -15.49 -11.65
C THR A 89 11.36 -14.09 -11.81
N LEU A 90 10.04 -13.99 -11.89
CA LEU A 90 9.32 -12.71 -11.82
C LEU A 90 9.29 -12.23 -10.37
N ILE A 91 9.48 -10.93 -10.15
CA ILE A 91 9.48 -10.35 -8.82
C ILE A 91 8.54 -9.14 -8.82
N THR A 92 7.77 -9.01 -7.76
CA THR A 92 6.92 -7.83 -7.52
C THR A 92 6.84 -7.53 -6.03
N ASP A 93 6.40 -6.35 -5.70
CA ASP A 93 6.11 -5.94 -4.34
C ASP A 93 4.65 -5.50 -4.17
N THR A 94 4.28 -5.14 -2.95
CA THR A 94 2.96 -4.58 -2.62
C THR A 94 3.07 -3.27 -1.81
N GLY A 95 4.25 -2.66 -1.81
CA GLY A 95 4.52 -1.45 -1.05
C GLY A 95 3.68 -0.25 -1.50
N SER A 96 3.43 0.66 -0.58
CA SER A 96 2.60 1.85 -0.83
C SER A 96 3.31 2.95 -1.60
N THR A 97 4.65 2.90 -1.74
CA THR A 97 5.47 3.82 -2.54
C THR A 97 6.29 3.04 -3.55
N LYS A 98 6.64 3.65 -4.69
CA LYS A 98 7.23 2.92 -5.82
C LYS A 98 8.59 3.42 -6.27
N ALA A 99 8.85 4.73 -6.25
CA ALA A 99 10.05 5.30 -6.84
C ALA A 99 11.34 4.69 -6.26
N GLU A 100 11.48 4.70 -4.93
CA GLU A 100 12.67 4.18 -4.27
C GLU A 100 12.82 2.66 -4.43
N ILE A 101 11.72 1.91 -4.28
CA ILE A 101 11.69 0.45 -4.45
C ILE A 101 12.10 0.06 -5.87
N CYS A 102 11.50 0.67 -6.90
CA CYS A 102 11.80 0.37 -8.30
C CYS A 102 13.25 0.72 -8.64
N ASN A 103 13.73 1.90 -8.23
CA ASN A 103 15.10 2.34 -8.49
C ASN A 103 16.13 1.41 -7.84
N LEU A 104 15.85 0.92 -6.63
CA LEU A 104 16.75 -0.03 -5.95
C LEU A 104 16.70 -1.41 -6.62
N ALA A 105 15.52 -1.93 -6.94
CA ALA A 105 15.34 -3.24 -7.56
C ALA A 105 16.01 -3.34 -8.92
N LEU A 106 15.97 -2.28 -9.74
CA LEU A 106 16.58 -2.25 -11.07
C LEU A 106 18.11 -2.40 -11.05
N LYS A 107 18.78 -2.21 -9.93
CA LYS A 107 20.23 -2.40 -9.81
C LYS A 107 20.66 -3.87 -9.91
N GLY A 108 19.73 -4.84 -9.84
CA GLY A 108 20.09 -6.25 -9.93
C GLY A 108 18.96 -7.22 -10.30
N LEU A 109 17.72 -6.77 -10.34
CA LEU A 109 16.53 -7.62 -10.54
C LEU A 109 15.84 -7.28 -11.87
N ARG A 110 16.30 -7.87 -12.97
CA ARG A 110 15.81 -7.58 -14.34
C ARG A 110 14.32 -7.83 -14.56
N ASN A 111 13.74 -8.80 -13.84
CA ASN A 111 12.32 -9.16 -13.93
C ASN A 111 11.48 -8.57 -12.79
N PHE A 112 11.95 -7.50 -12.16
CA PHE A 112 11.17 -6.80 -11.15
C PHE A 112 10.17 -5.84 -11.81
N ILE A 113 8.91 -5.94 -11.39
CA ILE A 113 7.85 -4.99 -11.74
C ILE A 113 7.27 -4.48 -10.42
N GLY A 114 7.37 -3.18 -10.17
CA GLY A 114 6.77 -2.60 -8.97
C GLY A 114 5.27 -2.82 -8.93
N GLY A 115 4.74 -3.13 -7.75
CA GLY A 115 3.31 -3.39 -7.55
C GLY A 115 2.78 -2.63 -6.34
N HIS A 116 1.51 -2.20 -6.40
CA HIS A 116 0.81 -1.62 -5.27
C HIS A 116 -0.69 -1.88 -5.39
N PRO A 117 -1.27 -2.86 -4.65
CA PRO A 117 -2.71 -3.04 -4.57
C PRO A 117 -3.35 -1.92 -3.77
N LEU A 118 -4.35 -1.21 -4.33
CA LEU A 118 -5.17 -0.27 -3.56
C LEU A 118 -6.21 -1.05 -2.74
N ALA A 119 -5.71 -1.88 -1.84
CA ALA A 119 -6.51 -2.75 -0.99
C ALA A 119 -5.83 -2.91 0.36
N GLY A 120 -6.62 -2.77 1.43
CA GLY A 120 -6.17 -2.90 2.80
C GLY A 120 -7.34 -2.89 3.76
N LYS A 121 -7.05 -3.07 5.03
CA LYS A 121 -7.99 -2.97 6.15
C LYS A 121 -7.38 -2.12 7.25
N ALA A 122 -8.20 -1.61 8.15
CA ALA A 122 -7.73 -0.89 9.33
C ALA A 122 -6.84 -1.77 10.21
N ASP A 123 -7.23 -3.05 10.35
CA ASP A 123 -6.49 -4.05 11.12
C ASP A 123 -5.61 -4.90 10.19
N GLY A 124 -4.32 -4.93 10.50
CA GLY A 124 -3.33 -5.75 9.80
C GLY A 124 -3.34 -7.22 10.26
N GLY A 125 -2.29 -7.95 9.88
CA GLY A 125 -2.05 -9.32 10.31
C GLY A 125 -2.74 -10.38 9.47
N ILE A 126 -2.26 -11.62 9.62
CA ILE A 126 -2.78 -12.79 8.88
C ILE A 126 -4.21 -13.13 9.28
N GLU A 127 -4.62 -12.79 10.48
CA GLU A 127 -5.96 -13.01 11.01
C GLU A 127 -7.03 -12.31 10.15
N ASN A 128 -6.71 -11.14 9.62
CA ASN A 128 -7.60 -10.31 8.81
C ASN A 128 -7.48 -10.57 7.30
N ALA A 129 -6.59 -11.50 6.90
CA ALA A 129 -6.43 -11.87 5.49
C ALA A 129 -7.66 -12.58 4.93
N GLU A 130 -8.04 -12.24 3.70
CA GLU A 130 -9.18 -12.82 2.98
C GLU A 130 -8.89 -12.97 1.48
N ALA A 131 -9.49 -13.98 0.84
CA ALA A 131 -9.22 -14.29 -0.56
C ALA A 131 -9.74 -13.20 -1.52
N GLU A 132 -10.77 -12.51 -1.14
CA GLU A 132 -11.50 -11.52 -1.94
C GLU A 132 -10.96 -10.09 -1.78
N LEU A 133 -9.90 -9.88 -0.97
CA LEU A 133 -9.35 -8.55 -0.66
C LEU A 133 -9.09 -7.68 -1.89
N PHE A 134 -8.68 -8.29 -2.99
CA PHE A 134 -8.30 -7.60 -4.23
C PHE A 134 -9.41 -7.52 -5.27
N THR A 135 -10.52 -8.20 -5.06
CA THR A 135 -11.59 -8.32 -6.05
C THR A 135 -12.16 -6.95 -6.43
N GLY A 136 -12.08 -6.62 -7.72
CA GLY A 136 -12.54 -5.35 -8.27
C GLY A 136 -11.66 -4.14 -7.91
N LYS A 137 -10.58 -4.31 -7.13
CA LYS A 137 -9.69 -3.23 -6.74
C LYS A 137 -8.65 -2.94 -7.82
N ASN A 138 -8.15 -1.71 -7.85
CA ASN A 138 -7.02 -1.33 -8.70
C ASN A 138 -5.72 -1.84 -8.09
N TRP A 139 -4.81 -2.29 -8.95
CA TRP A 139 -3.44 -2.67 -8.61
C TRP A 139 -2.50 -1.93 -9.54
N PHE A 140 -1.77 -0.97 -9.01
CA PHE A 140 -0.76 -0.25 -9.77
C PHE A 140 0.40 -1.15 -10.12
N LEU A 141 0.87 -1.06 -11.36
CA LEU A 141 2.06 -1.74 -11.86
C LEU A 141 3.00 -0.71 -12.47
N CYS A 142 4.25 -0.72 -11.97
CA CYS A 142 5.32 0.16 -12.44
C CYS A 142 6.31 -0.66 -13.27
N PRO A 143 6.20 -0.63 -14.60
CA PRO A 143 7.04 -1.43 -15.49
C PRO A 143 8.48 -0.90 -15.55
N ASN A 144 9.40 -1.79 -15.87
CA ASN A 144 10.82 -1.49 -16.07
C ASN A 144 11.29 -1.66 -17.53
N GLY A 145 10.38 -1.65 -18.49
CA GLY A 145 10.65 -1.92 -19.91
C GLY A 145 10.57 -3.41 -20.30
N ASN A 146 10.51 -4.35 -19.35
CA ASN A 146 10.35 -5.78 -19.64
C ASN A 146 8.87 -6.13 -19.89
N SER A 147 8.48 -6.16 -21.17
CA SER A 147 7.10 -6.42 -21.59
C SER A 147 6.61 -7.84 -21.25
N VAL A 148 7.51 -8.83 -21.25
CA VAL A 148 7.18 -10.22 -20.90
C VAL A 148 6.87 -10.33 -19.42
N ALA A 149 7.72 -9.76 -18.55
CA ALA A 149 7.49 -9.71 -17.10
C ALA A 149 6.18 -8.99 -16.77
N LEU A 150 5.92 -7.85 -17.40
CA LEU A 150 4.70 -7.09 -17.22
C LEU A 150 3.45 -7.89 -17.62
N THR A 151 3.48 -8.59 -18.76
CA THR A 151 2.36 -9.42 -19.23
C THR A 151 2.06 -10.56 -18.26
N ARG A 152 3.11 -11.22 -17.76
CA ARG A 152 2.97 -12.27 -16.74
C ARG A 152 2.36 -11.71 -15.44
N LEU A 153 2.82 -10.53 -14.98
CA LEU A 153 2.31 -9.92 -13.75
C LEU A 153 0.86 -9.43 -13.91
N LYS A 154 0.48 -8.84 -15.04
CA LYS A 154 -0.93 -8.52 -15.35
C LYS A 154 -1.84 -9.75 -15.23
N SER A 155 -1.36 -10.89 -15.70
CA SER A 155 -2.11 -12.14 -15.61
C SER A 155 -2.23 -12.64 -14.17
N PHE A 156 -1.19 -12.43 -13.34
CA PHE A 156 -1.24 -12.70 -11.90
C PHE A 156 -2.26 -11.80 -11.20
N VAL A 157 -2.21 -10.50 -11.43
CA VAL A 157 -3.14 -9.51 -10.84
C VAL A 157 -4.59 -9.87 -11.19
N ARG A 158 -4.85 -10.22 -12.46
CA ARG A 158 -6.18 -10.67 -12.90
C ARG A 158 -6.60 -11.98 -12.21
N LEU A 159 -5.67 -12.91 -11.95
CA LEU A 159 -5.93 -14.15 -11.23
C LEU A 159 -6.41 -13.91 -9.79
N LEU A 160 -5.99 -12.80 -9.18
CA LEU A 160 -6.44 -12.34 -7.86
C LEU A 160 -7.74 -11.52 -7.90
N GLY A 161 -8.33 -11.32 -9.08
CA GLY A 161 -9.57 -10.54 -9.27
C GLY A 161 -9.36 -9.02 -9.32
N ALA A 162 -8.13 -8.54 -9.35
CA ALA A 162 -7.81 -7.12 -9.40
C ALA A 162 -7.68 -6.58 -10.83
N ARG A 163 -7.71 -5.24 -10.97
CA ARG A 163 -7.53 -4.51 -12.24
C ARG A 163 -6.16 -3.87 -12.27
N SER A 164 -5.34 -4.21 -13.26
CA SER A 164 -4.02 -3.61 -13.45
C SER A 164 -4.12 -2.18 -13.98
N VAL A 165 -3.45 -1.25 -13.33
CA VAL A 165 -3.27 0.15 -13.77
C VAL A 165 -1.79 0.41 -13.96
N ILE A 166 -1.37 0.76 -15.17
CA ILE A 166 0.05 1.01 -15.48
C ILE A 166 0.37 2.48 -15.18
N VAL A 167 1.46 2.70 -14.45
CA VAL A 167 1.92 4.04 -14.08
C VAL A 167 3.44 4.02 -13.86
N GLU A 168 4.12 5.12 -14.20
CA GLU A 168 5.54 5.30 -13.86
C GLU A 168 5.73 5.48 -12.34
N PRO A 169 6.84 4.99 -11.75
CA PRO A 169 7.04 5.01 -10.30
C PRO A 169 6.92 6.40 -9.66
N GLU A 170 7.54 7.41 -10.25
CA GLU A 170 7.53 8.79 -9.75
C GLU A 170 6.13 9.42 -9.88
N LYS A 171 5.43 9.12 -10.98
CA LYS A 171 4.05 9.57 -11.17
C LYS A 171 3.10 8.90 -10.17
N HIS A 172 3.31 7.60 -9.88
CA HIS A 172 2.59 6.89 -8.82
C HIS A 172 2.74 7.62 -7.49
N ASP A 173 3.97 7.88 -7.06
CA ASP A 173 4.25 8.44 -5.75
C ASP A 173 3.72 9.88 -5.62
N ARG A 174 3.80 10.68 -6.69
CA ARG A 174 3.19 12.01 -6.75
C ARG A 174 1.66 11.96 -6.62
N LEU A 175 1.00 11.04 -7.33
CA LEU A 175 -0.46 10.88 -7.25
C LEU A 175 -0.89 10.42 -5.87
N LEU A 176 -0.18 9.42 -5.29
CA LEU A 176 -0.51 8.89 -3.96
C LEU A 176 -0.18 9.89 -2.85
N ALA A 177 0.81 10.77 -3.03
CA ALA A 177 1.05 11.86 -2.11
C ALA A 177 -0.21 12.74 -1.94
N ALA A 178 -0.86 13.10 -3.06
CA ALA A 178 -2.06 13.94 -3.04
C ALA A 178 -3.35 13.19 -2.63
N THR A 179 -3.50 11.92 -3.07
CA THR A 179 -4.78 11.20 -2.93
C THR A 179 -4.86 10.25 -1.73
N SER A 180 -3.74 9.98 -1.08
CA SER A 180 -3.65 9.04 0.05
C SER A 180 -2.84 9.59 1.22
N HIS A 181 -1.58 10.00 0.99
CA HIS A 181 -0.65 10.34 2.07
C HIS A 181 -1.01 11.69 2.73
N LEU A 182 -1.31 12.71 1.94
CA LEU A 182 -1.78 14.00 2.44
C LEU A 182 -3.12 13.88 3.19
N PRO A 183 -4.16 13.21 2.67
CA PRO A 183 -5.38 12.95 3.43
C PRO A 183 -5.17 12.27 4.77
N GLN A 184 -4.27 11.28 4.84
CA GLN A 184 -3.91 10.63 6.10
C GLN A 184 -3.30 11.61 7.09
N LEU A 185 -2.33 12.41 6.64
CA LEU A 185 -1.65 13.38 7.48
C LEU A 185 -2.62 14.46 7.99
N ILE A 186 -3.46 15.01 7.10
CA ILE A 186 -4.48 16.01 7.45
C ILE A 186 -5.47 15.45 8.47
N SER A 187 -5.96 14.22 8.26
CA SER A 187 -6.86 13.56 9.21
C SER A 187 -6.24 13.42 10.60
N THR A 188 -4.95 13.07 10.65
CA THR A 188 -4.19 12.96 11.91
C THR A 188 -4.01 14.32 12.58
N LEU A 189 -3.60 15.35 11.82
CA LEU A 189 -3.42 16.70 12.34
C LEU A 189 -4.74 17.29 12.80
N LEU A 190 -5.84 17.09 12.08
CA LEU A 190 -7.16 17.54 12.49
C LEU A 190 -7.58 16.93 13.84
N ALA A 191 -7.37 15.62 14.01
CA ALA A 191 -7.67 14.94 15.26
C ALA A 191 -6.84 15.48 16.44
N ALA A 192 -5.55 15.73 16.22
CA ALA A 192 -4.66 16.34 17.21
C ALA A 192 -5.11 17.78 17.56
N THR A 193 -5.39 18.61 16.53
CA THR A 193 -5.87 19.98 16.73
C THR A 193 -7.17 20.03 17.55
N VAL A 194 -8.13 19.12 17.28
CA VAL A 194 -9.36 19.03 18.06
C VAL A 194 -9.05 18.67 19.53
N ALA A 195 -8.09 17.78 19.77
CA ALA A 195 -7.68 17.44 21.13
C ALA A 195 -7.07 18.64 21.86
N ASP A 196 -6.22 19.42 21.20
CA ASP A 196 -5.62 20.64 21.76
C ASP A 196 -6.68 21.71 22.08
N LEU A 197 -7.63 21.93 21.17
CA LEU A 197 -8.73 22.91 21.36
C LEU A 197 -9.66 22.55 22.51
N LEU A 198 -9.92 21.25 22.72
CA LEU A 198 -10.82 20.79 23.78
C LEU A 198 -10.11 20.64 25.14
N GLY A 199 -8.80 20.46 25.16
CA GLY A 199 -8.01 20.31 26.38
C GLY A 199 -8.61 19.25 27.32
N GLY A 200 -8.92 19.63 28.55
CA GLY A 200 -9.51 18.74 29.56
C GLY A 200 -10.90 18.18 29.23
N GLU A 201 -11.60 18.74 28.25
CA GLU A 201 -12.93 18.27 27.82
C GLU A 201 -12.90 17.16 26.77
N THR A 202 -11.72 16.72 26.34
CA THR A 202 -11.54 15.65 25.34
C THR A 202 -12.31 14.37 25.69
N LYS A 203 -12.48 14.07 27.00
CA LYS A 203 -13.28 12.93 27.48
C LYS A 203 -14.77 13.03 27.09
N LYS A 204 -15.28 14.23 26.84
CA LYS A 204 -16.66 14.48 26.42
C LYS A 204 -16.82 14.45 24.88
N LEU A 205 -15.73 14.25 24.12
CA LEU A 205 -15.75 14.26 22.66
C LEU A 205 -16.86 13.39 22.05
N PRO A 206 -17.17 12.17 22.57
CA PRO A 206 -18.27 11.36 22.03
C PRO A 206 -19.63 12.05 22.03
N VAL A 207 -19.87 13.00 22.93
CA VAL A 207 -21.13 13.77 23.04
C VAL A 207 -21.19 14.87 21.97
N PHE A 208 -20.06 15.51 21.66
CA PHE A 208 -20.00 16.66 20.74
C PHE A 208 -19.68 16.26 19.29
N ALA A 209 -19.10 15.07 19.09
CA ALA A 209 -18.65 14.63 17.77
C ALA A 209 -19.83 14.20 16.89
N GLY A 210 -20.15 15.02 15.89
CA GLY A 210 -21.05 14.66 14.79
C GLY A 210 -20.39 13.76 13.73
N ALA A 211 -21.16 13.41 12.68
CA ALA A 211 -20.69 12.60 11.55
C ALA A 211 -19.50 13.25 10.84
N GLY A 212 -19.51 14.56 10.64
CA GLY A 212 -18.42 15.27 9.96
C GLY A 212 -17.05 15.03 10.59
N LEU A 213 -16.93 15.15 11.92
CA LEU A 213 -15.67 14.88 12.61
C LEU A 213 -15.27 13.40 12.51
N ARG A 214 -16.23 12.47 12.67
CA ARG A 214 -15.98 11.03 12.61
C ARG A 214 -15.45 10.62 11.25
N ASP A 215 -16.03 11.14 10.17
CA ASP A 215 -15.65 10.80 8.80
C ASP A 215 -14.28 11.39 8.45
N THR A 216 -14.03 12.66 8.80
CA THR A 216 -12.77 13.34 8.48
C THR A 216 -11.58 12.82 9.31
N THR A 217 -11.83 12.33 10.54
CA THR A 217 -10.77 11.77 11.42
C THR A 217 -10.70 10.24 11.37
N ARG A 218 -11.44 9.58 10.50
CA ARG A 218 -11.45 8.12 10.39
C ARG A 218 -10.06 7.55 10.10
N LEU A 219 -9.28 8.21 9.25
CA LEU A 219 -7.93 7.78 8.89
C LEU A 219 -6.94 7.93 10.06
N ALA A 220 -7.15 8.86 10.98
CA ALA A 220 -6.28 9.09 12.15
C ALA A 220 -6.17 7.87 13.09
N ARG A 221 -7.02 6.85 12.93
CA ARG A 221 -6.94 5.59 13.70
C ARG A 221 -5.81 4.68 13.25
N SER A 222 -5.22 4.92 12.08
CA SER A 222 -4.13 4.09 11.56
C SER A 222 -2.87 4.29 12.42
N PRO A 223 -2.17 3.20 12.80
CA PRO A 223 -0.97 3.29 13.60
C PRO A 223 0.20 3.87 12.79
N PHE A 224 1.06 4.65 13.45
CA PHE A 224 2.26 5.25 12.82
C PHE A 224 3.19 4.22 12.18
N SER A 225 3.25 3.00 12.72
CA SER A 225 4.07 1.90 12.17
C SER A 225 3.72 1.52 10.71
N VAL A 226 2.50 1.84 10.25
CA VAL A 226 2.11 1.65 8.84
C VAL A 226 2.56 2.83 7.98
N TRP A 227 2.55 4.05 8.53
CA TRP A 227 2.73 5.28 7.76
C TRP A 227 4.15 5.84 7.78
N GLY A 228 4.94 5.51 8.82
CA GLY A 228 6.29 6.04 8.97
C GLY A 228 7.17 5.80 7.73
N ASP A 229 7.21 4.56 7.24
CA ASP A 229 7.95 4.18 6.04
C ASP A 229 7.39 4.85 4.78
N VAL A 230 6.05 4.97 4.68
CA VAL A 230 5.38 5.62 3.54
C VAL A 230 5.75 7.10 3.47
N PHE A 231 5.71 7.80 4.60
CA PHE A 231 6.08 9.22 4.66
C PHE A 231 7.57 9.43 4.39
N SER A 232 8.43 8.56 4.92
CA SER A 232 9.88 8.62 4.71
C SER A 232 10.26 8.39 3.25
N SER A 233 9.75 7.33 2.63
CA SER A 233 10.08 6.96 1.24
C SER A 233 9.44 7.87 0.19
N ASN A 234 8.39 8.62 0.51
CA ASN A 234 7.74 9.58 -0.38
C ASN A 234 7.80 11.03 0.14
N ARG A 235 8.81 11.35 0.97
CA ARG A 235 8.91 12.64 1.65
C ARG A 235 8.93 13.85 0.71
N GLY A 236 9.53 13.71 -0.48
CA GLY A 236 9.63 14.81 -1.44
C GLY A 236 8.27 15.21 -2.03
N GLU A 237 7.51 14.24 -2.52
CA GLU A 237 6.18 14.52 -3.10
C GLU A 237 5.15 14.87 -2.01
N LEU A 238 5.23 14.22 -0.85
CA LEU A 238 4.37 14.56 0.29
C LEU A 238 4.67 15.96 0.82
N GLY A 239 5.96 16.36 0.90
CA GLY A 239 6.36 17.71 1.29
C GLY A 239 5.74 18.77 0.38
N ARG A 240 5.86 18.60 -0.96
CA ARG A 240 5.22 19.51 -1.93
C ARG A 240 3.70 19.58 -1.77
N ALA A 241 3.05 18.43 -1.57
CA ALA A 241 1.61 18.39 -1.36
C ALA A 241 1.19 19.11 -0.06
N LEU A 242 1.99 18.95 1.00
CA LEU A 242 1.77 19.62 2.28
C LEU A 242 1.99 21.14 2.18
N GLU A 243 3.01 21.60 1.46
CA GLU A 243 3.26 23.03 1.20
C GLU A 243 2.05 23.69 0.52
N VAL A 244 1.52 23.07 -0.54
CA VAL A 244 0.31 23.56 -1.23
C VAL A 244 -0.89 23.61 -0.29
N PHE A 245 -1.06 22.60 0.57
CA PHE A 245 -2.16 22.58 1.54
C PHE A 245 -1.97 23.65 2.63
N ALA A 246 -0.77 23.80 3.17
CA ALA A 246 -0.45 24.81 4.18
C ALA A 246 -0.67 26.23 3.66
N GLN A 247 -0.27 26.52 2.41
CA GLN A 247 -0.52 27.81 1.78
C GLN A 247 -2.03 28.11 1.68
N ARG A 248 -2.86 27.15 1.26
CA ARG A 248 -4.32 27.32 1.23
C ARG A 248 -4.92 27.58 2.62
N MET A 249 -4.39 26.91 3.65
CA MET A 249 -4.84 27.14 5.02
C MET A 249 -4.46 28.55 5.51
N ALA A 250 -3.25 29.04 5.20
CA ALA A 250 -2.83 30.40 5.51
C ALA A 250 -3.71 31.43 4.82
N GLU A 251 -3.92 31.30 3.50
CA GLU A 251 -4.81 32.17 2.72
C GLU A 251 -6.23 32.23 3.29
N LEU A 252 -6.76 31.07 3.74
CA LEU A 252 -8.07 30.99 4.38
C LEU A 252 -8.08 31.70 5.73
N SER A 253 -7.03 31.52 6.56
CA SER A 253 -6.91 32.15 7.87
C SER A 253 -6.84 33.66 7.76
N ASP A 254 -6.03 34.17 6.84
CA ASP A 254 -5.83 35.62 6.63
C ASP A 254 -7.07 36.32 6.07
N ASN A 255 -7.90 35.58 5.33
CA ASN A 255 -9.09 36.09 4.67
C ASN A 255 -10.39 35.42 5.15
N PHE A 256 -10.45 34.97 6.39
CA PHE A 256 -11.56 34.15 6.89
C PHE A 256 -12.94 34.84 6.77
N LEU A 257 -13.01 36.16 6.77
CA LEU A 257 -14.26 36.92 6.58
C LEU A 257 -14.63 37.10 5.10
N ASN A 258 -13.77 36.71 4.16
CA ASN A 258 -14.07 36.77 2.72
C ASN A 258 -14.90 35.55 2.30
N LEU A 259 -16.22 35.63 2.44
CA LEU A 259 -17.14 34.56 2.10
C LEU A 259 -17.10 34.16 0.61
N ASP A 260 -16.79 35.06 -0.29
CA ASP A 260 -16.68 34.74 -1.73
C ASP A 260 -15.45 33.86 -2.00
N GLY A 261 -14.34 34.11 -1.31
CA GLY A 261 -13.15 33.27 -1.36
C GLY A 261 -13.45 31.83 -0.86
N ILE A 262 -14.15 31.73 0.28
CA ILE A 262 -14.58 30.44 0.84
C ILE A 262 -15.53 29.72 -0.12
N LYS A 263 -16.54 30.41 -0.66
CA LYS A 263 -17.49 29.85 -1.64
C LYS A 263 -16.78 29.22 -2.82
N ARG A 264 -15.78 29.89 -3.38
CA ARG A 264 -14.96 29.35 -4.49
C ARG A 264 -14.27 28.04 -4.13
N GLN A 265 -13.76 27.89 -2.90
CA GLN A 265 -13.18 26.64 -2.44
C GLN A 265 -14.24 25.50 -2.37
N PHE A 266 -15.46 25.81 -1.93
CA PHE A 266 -16.57 24.86 -1.92
C PHE A 266 -16.97 24.41 -3.34
N GLU A 267 -16.97 25.32 -4.31
CA GLU A 267 -17.27 24.98 -5.71
C GLU A 267 -16.26 23.98 -6.28
N ILE A 268 -14.96 24.23 -6.05
CA ILE A 268 -13.88 23.31 -6.45
C ILE A 268 -14.03 21.97 -5.75
N ALA A 269 -14.25 21.96 -4.44
CA ALA A 269 -14.38 20.72 -3.65
C ALA A 269 -15.58 19.90 -4.11
N ASN A 270 -16.72 20.55 -4.43
CA ASN A 270 -17.91 19.87 -4.96
C ASN A 270 -17.67 19.20 -6.32
N GLN A 271 -16.84 19.80 -7.19
CA GLN A 271 -16.46 19.16 -8.44
C GLN A 271 -15.68 17.87 -8.21
N ILE A 272 -14.67 17.90 -7.32
CA ILE A 272 -13.90 16.72 -6.94
C ILE A 272 -14.81 15.65 -6.30
N GLY A 273 -15.69 16.05 -5.37
CA GLY A 273 -16.63 15.13 -4.72
C GLY A 273 -17.57 14.41 -5.69
N ARG A 274 -17.95 15.06 -6.81
CA ARG A 274 -18.75 14.41 -7.87
C ARG A 274 -17.97 13.37 -8.67
N MET A 275 -16.66 13.55 -8.84
CA MET A 275 -15.79 12.60 -9.57
C MET A 275 -15.49 11.34 -8.75
N LEU A 276 -15.69 11.38 -7.41
CA LEU A 276 -15.38 10.27 -6.51
C LEU A 276 -16.61 9.37 -6.22
N LYS A 277 -17.77 9.73 -6.72
CA LYS A 277 -18.99 8.90 -6.67
C LYS A 277 -19.00 7.89 -7.82
#